data_23f18e68749c5fc8867b0ce6ac1c1e1a
#
_entry.id   23f18e68749c5fc8867b0ce6ac1c1e1a
#
_cell.length_a   1.000
_cell.length_b   1.000
_cell.length_c   1.000
_cell.angle_alpha   90.00
_cell.angle_beta   90.00
_cell.angle_gamma   90.00
#
_symmetry.space_group_name_H-M   'P 1'
#
loop_
_entity.id
_entity.type
_entity.pdbx_description
1 polymer ?
#
loop_
_entity_poly.entity_id
_entity_poly.type
_entity_poly.pdbx_seq_one_letter_code
_entity_poly.pdbx_strand_id
1 'polypeptide(L)'
;MNISVVIPLYNEEESLGELEAWIRRVMEANNFSYEIIMVDDGSKDASWSEIEKLKKLNPHVKGIKFRRNYGKSAALHVGFQAAQGDVVITMDADLQDSPDEIPDLYKMIVENGYDLVSGWKKVRHDPISKTIPSKFFNGVTRFISKIPLHDFNCGLKAYRGNVVKSIEVYGEMHRYTPLLAKWAGFEKITEKVVEHRARKYGVSKFGLSRFINGFLDLMSITFIGKFGKRPMHFFGTIGTLFLVVGFVILAWLSYEKLIFKEYGITDRPLFYFGILTLIVGMQLFVTGFLAELLVRNSMTRNNYIVEEEI
;
A
#
# COMPACT_ATOMS: atom_id res chain seq x y z
N MET A 1 16.57 4.62 20.24
CA MET A 1 16.99 3.48 19.37
C MET A 1 17.14 4.01 17.97
N ASN A 2 18.27 3.72 17.28
CA ASN A 2 18.49 4.31 15.96
C ASN A 2 17.59 3.67 14.88
N ILE A 3 17.56 2.33 14.82
CA ILE A 3 16.97 1.63 13.69
C ILE A 3 16.06 0.48 14.15
N SER A 4 14.87 0.39 13.56
CA SER A 4 14.03 -0.82 13.58
C SER A 4 14.00 -1.42 12.18
N VAL A 5 14.43 -2.67 12.02
CA VAL A 5 14.28 -3.41 10.75
C VAL A 5 13.06 -4.28 10.82
N VAL A 6 12.07 -4.00 9.97
CA VAL A 6 10.80 -4.75 9.89
C VAL A 6 10.84 -5.71 8.72
N ILE A 7 10.72 -7.01 9.01
CA ILE A 7 10.83 -8.10 8.05
C ILE A 7 9.53 -8.93 8.05
N PRO A 8 8.59 -8.63 7.13
CA PRO A 8 7.45 -9.51 6.92
C PRO A 8 7.89 -10.79 6.21
N LEU A 9 7.45 -11.95 6.69
CA LEU A 9 7.83 -13.24 6.14
C LEU A 9 6.68 -14.25 6.08
N TYR A 10 6.77 -15.19 5.16
CA TYR A 10 5.85 -16.31 5.02
C TYR A 10 6.52 -17.48 4.32
N ASN A 11 6.82 -18.58 5.06
CA ASN A 11 7.55 -19.75 4.63
C ASN A 11 8.93 -19.37 4.05
N GLU A 12 9.83 -18.90 4.92
CA GLU A 12 11.18 -18.42 4.56
C GLU A 12 12.24 -19.00 5.55
N GLU A 13 12.02 -20.21 6.08
CA GLU A 13 12.88 -20.85 7.10
C GLU A 13 14.35 -20.90 6.71
N GLU A 14 14.67 -21.07 5.41
CA GLU A 14 16.03 -21.24 4.91
C GLU A 14 16.85 -19.94 4.90
N SER A 15 16.19 -18.79 4.84
CA SER A 15 16.84 -17.49 4.65
C SER A 15 17.07 -16.69 5.94
N LEU A 16 16.27 -16.95 7.00
CA LEU A 16 16.21 -16.11 8.18
C LEU A 16 17.52 -16.03 8.95
N GLY A 17 18.21 -17.15 9.10
CA GLY A 17 19.50 -17.20 9.80
C GLY A 17 20.59 -16.40 9.10
N GLU A 18 20.69 -16.51 7.76
CA GLU A 18 21.64 -15.77 6.95
C GLU A 18 21.31 -14.26 6.96
N LEU A 19 20.03 -13.91 6.85
CA LEU A 19 19.58 -12.53 6.87
C LEU A 19 19.87 -11.84 8.21
N GLU A 20 19.55 -12.49 9.32
CA GLU A 20 19.83 -11.97 10.66
C GLU A 20 21.33 -11.72 10.84
N ALA A 21 22.17 -12.71 10.55
CA ALA A 21 23.61 -12.59 10.68
C ALA A 21 24.19 -11.45 9.81
N TRP A 22 23.61 -11.23 8.63
CA TRP A 22 24.03 -10.13 7.75
C TRP A 22 23.60 -8.77 8.32
N ILE A 23 22.34 -8.62 8.75
CA ILE A 23 21.87 -7.37 9.38
C ILE A 23 22.69 -7.07 10.62
N ARG A 24 22.88 -8.04 11.52
CA ARG A 24 23.66 -7.89 12.75
C ARG A 24 25.07 -7.38 12.45
N ARG A 25 25.76 -8.00 11.50
CA ARG A 25 27.11 -7.56 11.07
C ARG A 25 27.14 -6.09 10.63
N VAL A 26 26.14 -5.67 9.83
CA VAL A 26 26.06 -4.28 9.35
C VAL A 26 25.77 -3.31 10.50
N MET A 27 24.89 -3.67 11.41
CA MET A 27 24.54 -2.83 12.57
C MET A 27 25.72 -2.65 13.52
N GLU A 28 26.41 -3.75 13.85
CA GLU A 28 27.59 -3.74 14.72
C GLU A 28 28.75 -2.94 14.10
N ALA A 29 29.01 -3.13 12.80
CA ALA A 29 30.06 -2.41 12.08
C ALA A 29 29.86 -0.90 12.06
N ASN A 30 28.62 -0.42 12.16
CA ASN A 30 28.26 1.00 12.16
C ASN A 30 27.87 1.53 13.55
N ASN A 31 27.99 0.73 14.61
CA ASN A 31 27.64 1.09 15.99
C ASN A 31 26.18 1.58 16.14
N PHE A 32 25.24 1.02 15.38
CA PHE A 32 23.84 1.36 15.51
C PHE A 32 23.18 0.62 16.69
N SER A 33 22.36 1.32 17.47
CA SER A 33 21.39 0.68 18.36
C SER A 33 20.18 0.27 17.54
N TYR A 34 19.84 -1.02 17.54
CA TYR A 34 18.86 -1.58 16.60
C TYR A 34 17.94 -2.63 17.22
N GLU A 35 16.87 -2.91 16.51
CA GLU A 35 16.02 -4.08 16.68
C GLU A 35 15.66 -4.68 15.32
N ILE A 36 15.42 -5.97 15.28
CA ILE A 36 14.94 -6.71 14.11
C ILE A 36 13.57 -7.28 14.47
N ILE A 37 12.53 -6.80 13.80
CA ILE A 37 11.14 -7.23 14.03
C ILE A 37 10.74 -8.15 12.89
N MET A 38 10.72 -9.44 13.17
CA MET A 38 10.30 -10.49 12.22
C MET A 38 8.83 -10.78 12.42
N VAL A 39 8.00 -10.50 11.39
CA VAL A 39 6.56 -10.72 11.46
C VAL A 39 6.20 -11.91 10.58
N ASP A 40 5.94 -13.05 11.22
CA ASP A 40 5.52 -14.30 10.58
C ASP A 40 4.03 -14.25 10.22
N ASP A 41 3.74 -14.19 8.93
CA ASP A 41 2.38 -14.13 8.40
C ASP A 41 1.70 -15.53 8.34
N GLY A 42 1.80 -16.28 9.44
CA GLY A 42 1.16 -17.58 9.60
C GLY A 42 1.83 -18.68 8.77
N SER A 43 3.16 -18.77 8.79
CA SER A 43 3.95 -19.80 8.11
C SER A 43 3.56 -21.22 8.54
N LYS A 44 3.74 -22.14 7.59
CA LYS A 44 3.47 -23.58 7.78
C LYS A 44 4.73 -24.42 7.86
N ASP A 45 5.88 -23.82 7.59
CA ASP A 45 7.22 -24.41 7.71
C ASP A 45 7.85 -24.11 9.08
N ALA A 46 9.16 -24.31 9.22
CA ALA A 46 9.87 -24.07 10.46
C ALA A 46 10.28 -22.59 10.68
N SER A 47 9.75 -21.63 9.91
CA SER A 47 10.10 -20.19 10.02
C SER A 47 9.95 -19.68 11.46
N TRP A 48 8.84 -20.01 12.14
CA TRP A 48 8.65 -19.55 13.52
C TRP A 48 9.70 -20.15 14.48
N SER A 49 9.96 -21.43 14.38
CA SER A 49 10.99 -22.09 15.21
C SER A 49 12.37 -21.49 14.98
N GLU A 50 12.66 -21.04 13.76
CA GLU A 50 13.90 -20.34 13.45
C GLU A 50 13.97 -18.95 14.10
N ILE A 51 12.87 -18.19 14.07
CA ILE A 51 12.78 -16.90 14.80
C ILE A 51 13.02 -17.09 16.29
N GLU A 52 12.43 -18.12 16.93
CA GLU A 52 12.65 -18.42 18.35
C GLU A 52 14.11 -18.73 18.67
N LYS A 53 14.82 -19.46 17.79
CA LYS A 53 16.25 -19.72 17.93
C LYS A 53 17.06 -18.42 17.79
N LEU A 54 16.78 -17.61 16.78
CA LEU A 54 17.45 -16.34 16.56
C LEU A 54 17.25 -15.39 17.74
N LYS A 55 16.05 -15.32 18.31
CA LYS A 55 15.75 -14.56 19.52
C LYS A 55 16.62 -14.96 20.72
N LYS A 56 16.88 -16.26 20.88
CA LYS A 56 17.74 -16.76 21.96
C LYS A 56 19.21 -16.38 21.76
N LEU A 57 19.66 -16.28 20.49
CA LEU A 57 21.02 -15.94 20.11
C LEU A 57 21.26 -14.43 20.08
N ASN A 58 20.26 -13.64 19.67
CA ASN A 58 20.35 -12.20 19.56
C ASN A 58 19.15 -11.52 20.26
N PRO A 59 19.37 -10.85 21.40
CA PRO A 59 18.33 -10.16 22.15
C PRO A 59 17.63 -9.03 21.37
N HIS A 60 18.25 -8.53 20.30
CA HIS A 60 17.70 -7.49 19.42
C HIS A 60 16.62 -8.03 18.46
N VAL A 61 16.49 -9.35 18.31
CA VAL A 61 15.44 -9.96 17.51
C VAL A 61 14.14 -10.01 18.29
N LYS A 62 13.05 -9.58 17.66
CA LYS A 62 11.68 -9.71 18.11
C LYS A 62 10.87 -10.48 17.06
N GLY A 63 10.03 -11.42 17.50
CA GLY A 63 9.14 -12.18 16.64
C GLY A 63 7.68 -11.85 16.93
N ILE A 64 6.87 -11.73 15.89
CA ILE A 64 5.42 -11.61 15.97
C ILE A 64 4.84 -12.63 15.00
N LYS A 65 3.93 -13.51 15.49
CA LYS A 65 3.33 -14.58 14.70
C LYS A 65 1.84 -14.39 14.54
N PHE A 66 1.37 -14.45 13.31
CA PHE A 66 -0.05 -14.46 13.02
C PHE A 66 -0.63 -15.87 13.07
N ARG A 67 -1.88 -15.97 13.49
CA ARG A 67 -2.60 -17.25 13.53
C ARG A 67 -2.85 -17.82 12.12
N ARG A 68 -2.94 -16.99 11.11
CA ARG A 68 -3.08 -17.34 9.69
C ARG A 68 -2.46 -16.27 8.79
N ASN A 69 -2.32 -16.58 7.51
CA ASN A 69 -1.88 -15.59 6.54
C ASN A 69 -2.93 -14.48 6.35
N TYR A 70 -2.53 -13.23 6.61
CA TYR A 70 -3.30 -12.00 6.39
C TYR A 70 -2.70 -11.13 5.28
N GLY A 71 -1.52 -11.48 4.77
CA GLY A 71 -0.81 -10.76 3.72
C GLY A 71 0.24 -9.78 4.21
N LYS A 72 1.16 -9.44 3.30
CA LYS A 72 2.34 -8.60 3.59
C LYS A 72 2.00 -7.24 4.21
N SER A 73 0.88 -6.63 3.80
CA SER A 73 0.45 -5.34 4.34
C SER A 73 0.12 -5.41 5.83
N ALA A 74 -0.57 -6.48 6.24
CA ALA A 74 -0.89 -6.71 7.64
C ALA A 74 0.39 -6.89 8.48
N ALA A 75 1.32 -7.71 7.99
CA ALA A 75 2.60 -7.93 8.66
C ALA A 75 3.42 -6.64 8.79
N LEU A 76 3.47 -5.81 7.72
CA LEU A 76 4.12 -4.50 7.79
C LEU A 76 3.43 -3.57 8.78
N HIS A 77 2.08 -3.53 8.80
CA HIS A 77 1.35 -2.68 9.73
C HIS A 77 1.67 -3.01 11.19
N VAL A 78 1.62 -4.28 11.55
CA VAL A 78 1.94 -4.72 12.93
C VAL A 78 3.41 -4.46 13.25
N GLY A 79 4.33 -4.72 12.31
CA GLY A 79 5.74 -4.40 12.47
C GLY A 79 5.99 -2.89 12.65
N PHE A 80 5.28 -2.03 11.93
CA PHE A 80 5.33 -0.58 12.10
C PHE A 80 4.83 -0.12 13.47
N GLN A 81 3.77 -0.74 13.98
CA GLN A 81 3.27 -0.45 15.32
C GLN A 81 4.26 -0.88 16.41
N ALA A 82 4.95 -2.00 16.23
CA ALA A 82 5.93 -2.53 17.18
C ALA A 82 7.28 -1.77 17.14
N ALA A 83 7.62 -1.14 16.00
CA ALA A 83 8.89 -0.46 15.81
C ALA A 83 9.10 0.72 16.77
N GLN A 84 10.30 0.82 17.37
CA GLN A 84 10.69 1.85 18.34
C GLN A 84 11.85 2.74 17.86
N GLY A 85 12.44 2.43 16.70
CA GLY A 85 13.55 3.17 16.12
C GLY A 85 13.16 4.52 15.55
N ASP A 86 14.09 5.46 15.58
CA ASP A 86 13.95 6.78 14.94
C ASP A 86 13.84 6.65 13.42
N VAL A 87 14.51 5.62 12.87
CA VAL A 87 14.40 5.19 11.47
C VAL A 87 13.88 3.76 11.42
N VAL A 88 12.86 3.54 10.61
CA VAL A 88 12.29 2.21 10.37
C VAL A 88 12.65 1.78 8.95
N ILE A 89 13.25 0.60 8.81
CA ILE A 89 13.64 0.05 7.52
C ILE A 89 12.84 -1.23 7.27
N THR A 90 12.15 -1.29 6.12
CA THR A 90 11.50 -2.53 5.67
C THR A 90 12.42 -3.30 4.75
N MET A 91 12.37 -4.62 4.82
CA MET A 91 13.20 -5.51 4.01
C MET A 91 12.48 -6.84 3.79
N ASP A 92 12.62 -7.43 2.61
CA ASP A 92 12.08 -8.76 2.34
C ASP A 92 12.99 -9.85 2.89
N ALA A 93 12.42 -10.98 3.31
CA ALA A 93 13.17 -12.08 3.95
C ALA A 93 13.98 -12.93 2.95
N ASP A 94 13.84 -12.74 1.66
CA ASP A 94 14.34 -13.62 0.58
C ASP A 94 15.80 -13.37 0.14
N LEU A 95 16.54 -12.56 0.89
CA LEU A 95 17.95 -12.20 0.63
C LEU A 95 18.21 -11.47 -0.71
N GLN A 96 17.16 -10.96 -1.37
CA GLN A 96 17.32 -10.19 -2.60
C GLN A 96 17.74 -8.74 -2.35
N ASP A 97 17.34 -8.19 -1.20
CA ASP A 97 17.71 -6.84 -0.77
C ASP A 97 18.98 -6.92 0.09
N SER A 98 19.93 -6.01 -0.12
CA SER A 98 21.20 -5.99 0.61
C SER A 98 21.10 -5.18 1.91
N PRO A 99 21.32 -5.77 3.10
CA PRO A 99 21.48 -5.02 4.35
C PRO A 99 22.61 -4.00 4.35
N ASP A 100 23.61 -4.14 3.47
CA ASP A 100 24.71 -3.18 3.36
C ASP A 100 24.25 -1.79 2.90
N GLU A 101 23.02 -1.65 2.39
CA GLU A 101 22.39 -0.38 2.03
C GLU A 101 21.85 0.41 3.24
N ILE A 102 21.71 -0.25 4.40
CA ILE A 102 21.11 0.32 5.61
C ILE A 102 21.82 1.61 6.07
N PRO A 103 23.16 1.68 6.17
CA PRO A 103 23.84 2.88 6.64
C PRO A 103 23.57 4.11 5.78
N ASP A 104 23.57 3.96 4.47
CA ASP A 104 23.27 5.06 3.55
C ASP A 104 21.80 5.50 3.63
N LEU A 105 20.87 4.54 3.72
CA LEU A 105 19.44 4.84 3.89
C LEU A 105 19.18 5.59 5.21
N TYR A 106 19.83 5.16 6.29
CA TYR A 106 19.78 5.84 7.59
C TYR A 106 20.29 7.29 7.49
N LYS A 107 21.44 7.48 6.85
CA LYS A 107 22.03 8.81 6.63
C LYS A 107 21.08 9.72 5.84
N MET A 108 20.44 9.21 4.79
CA MET A 108 19.48 9.98 4.00
C MET A 108 18.28 10.46 4.83
N ILE A 109 17.79 9.66 5.77
CA ILE A 109 16.70 10.06 6.67
C ILE A 109 17.19 11.09 7.69
N VAL A 110 18.31 10.80 8.38
CA VAL A 110 18.74 11.60 9.55
C VAL A 110 19.47 12.87 9.13
N GLU A 111 20.44 12.77 8.22
CA GLU A 111 21.29 13.90 7.83
C GLU A 111 20.66 14.73 6.70
N ASN A 112 20.11 14.08 5.67
CA ASN A 112 19.49 14.79 4.55
C ASN A 112 18.03 15.18 4.81
N GLY A 113 17.44 14.69 5.90
CA GLY A 113 16.11 15.09 6.35
C GLY A 113 14.96 14.57 5.51
N TYR A 114 15.14 13.46 4.78
CA TYR A 114 14.04 12.81 4.05
C TYR A 114 13.06 12.14 5.02
N ASP A 115 11.79 12.10 4.65
CA ASP A 115 10.75 11.41 5.39
C ASP A 115 10.67 9.93 5.00
N LEU A 116 10.91 9.66 3.72
CA LEU A 116 10.91 8.31 3.15
C LEU A 116 11.93 8.20 2.02
N VAL A 117 12.70 7.12 2.03
CA VAL A 117 13.62 6.74 0.95
C VAL A 117 13.25 5.35 0.45
N SER A 118 12.88 5.23 -0.84
CA SER A 118 12.59 3.93 -1.47
C SER A 118 13.82 3.40 -2.19
N GLY A 119 14.09 2.10 -2.06
CA GLY A 119 15.07 1.47 -2.94
C GLY A 119 14.61 1.49 -4.39
N TRP A 120 15.55 1.69 -5.33
CA TRP A 120 15.34 1.55 -6.76
C TRP A 120 16.24 0.44 -7.32
N LYS A 121 15.62 -0.69 -7.69
CA LYS A 121 16.29 -1.82 -8.33
C LYS A 121 16.51 -1.48 -9.82
N LYS A 122 17.56 -0.69 -10.12
CA LYS A 122 17.88 -0.23 -11.48
C LYS A 122 18.23 -1.38 -12.41
N VAL A 123 19.03 -2.32 -11.92
CA VAL A 123 19.35 -3.59 -12.61
C VAL A 123 18.51 -4.69 -11.97
N ARG A 124 17.63 -5.31 -12.74
CA ARG A 124 16.76 -6.39 -12.28
C ARG A 124 17.16 -7.69 -12.92
N HIS A 125 17.30 -8.74 -12.13
CA HIS A 125 17.52 -10.10 -12.60
C HIS A 125 16.21 -10.88 -12.82
N ASP A 126 15.07 -10.17 -12.84
CA ASP A 126 13.75 -10.75 -13.06
C ASP A 126 13.44 -11.01 -14.54
N PRO A 127 12.60 -12.03 -14.88
CA PRO A 127 12.14 -12.28 -16.23
C PRO A 127 11.40 -11.09 -16.85
N ILE A 128 11.47 -10.95 -18.17
CA ILE A 128 10.83 -9.86 -18.96
C ILE A 128 9.32 -9.81 -18.69
N SER A 129 8.68 -10.98 -18.54
CA SER A 129 7.25 -11.10 -18.22
C SER A 129 6.83 -10.40 -16.90
N LYS A 130 7.75 -10.18 -15.97
CA LYS A 130 7.51 -9.43 -14.73
C LYS A 130 7.93 -7.98 -14.85
N THR A 131 8.93 -7.67 -15.67
CA THR A 131 9.52 -6.34 -15.77
C THR A 131 8.61 -5.36 -16.52
N ILE A 132 7.96 -5.78 -17.63
CA ILE A 132 7.07 -4.91 -18.42
C ILE A 132 5.83 -4.49 -17.62
N PRO A 133 5.05 -5.40 -17.00
CA PRO A 133 3.90 -5.00 -16.17
C PRO A 133 4.31 -4.10 -15.00
N SER A 134 5.46 -4.36 -14.38
CA SER A 134 5.96 -3.53 -13.27
C SER A 134 6.32 -2.11 -13.72
N LYS A 135 6.94 -1.95 -14.91
CA LYS A 135 7.24 -0.61 -15.47
C LYS A 135 5.98 0.19 -15.79
N PHE A 136 4.97 -0.45 -16.38
CA PHE A 136 3.68 0.18 -16.65
C PHE A 136 3.01 0.62 -15.35
N PHE A 137 2.93 -0.28 -14.37
CA PHE A 137 2.37 0.00 -13.04
C PHE A 137 3.09 1.18 -12.36
N ASN A 138 4.43 1.19 -12.34
CA ASN A 138 5.21 2.27 -11.75
C ASN A 138 4.99 3.60 -12.49
N GLY A 139 4.85 3.57 -13.83
CA GLY A 139 4.53 4.76 -14.65
C GLY A 139 3.19 5.38 -14.29
N VAL A 140 2.13 4.55 -14.20
CA VAL A 140 0.79 5.01 -13.83
C VAL A 140 0.77 5.51 -12.38
N THR A 141 1.40 4.77 -11.45
CA THR A 141 1.48 5.20 -10.04
C THR A 141 2.21 6.53 -9.90
N ARG A 142 3.32 6.73 -10.62
CA ARG A 142 4.06 8.00 -10.66
C ARG A 142 3.19 9.15 -11.15
N PHE A 143 2.47 8.95 -12.25
CA PHE A 143 1.59 9.97 -12.81
C PHE A 143 0.49 10.38 -11.84
N ILE A 144 -0.15 9.41 -11.18
CA ILE A 144 -1.25 9.66 -10.25
C ILE A 144 -0.74 10.27 -8.93
N SER A 145 0.35 9.71 -8.37
CA SER A 145 0.91 10.13 -7.08
C SER A 145 1.67 11.45 -7.14
N LYS A 146 2.18 11.80 -8.32
CA LYS A 146 3.14 12.90 -8.52
C LYS A 146 4.38 12.76 -7.61
N ILE A 147 4.80 11.52 -7.34
CA ILE A 147 6.02 11.19 -6.60
C ILE A 147 7.05 10.69 -7.64
N PRO A 148 8.27 11.27 -7.71
CA PRO A 148 9.24 10.95 -8.75
C PRO A 148 10.02 9.67 -8.44
N LEU A 149 9.33 8.57 -8.10
CA LEU A 149 9.95 7.26 -7.86
C LEU A 149 9.92 6.40 -9.11
N HIS A 150 11.00 5.66 -9.37
CA HIS A 150 11.08 4.68 -10.44
C HIS A 150 10.57 3.31 -10.01
N ASP A 151 10.64 2.98 -8.72
CA ASP A 151 10.22 1.70 -8.18
C ASP A 151 9.39 1.83 -6.89
N PHE A 152 8.07 1.71 -7.01
CA PHE A 152 7.17 1.67 -5.86
C PHE A 152 7.13 0.29 -5.18
N ASN A 153 7.53 -0.76 -5.91
CA ASN A 153 7.42 -2.15 -5.47
C ASN A 153 8.64 -2.67 -4.68
N CYS A 154 9.73 -1.90 -4.59
CA CYS A 154 10.89 -2.31 -3.84
C CYS A 154 10.54 -2.56 -2.37
N GLY A 155 10.94 -3.73 -1.81
CA GLY A 155 10.73 -4.08 -0.41
C GLY A 155 11.59 -3.25 0.54
N LEU A 156 12.81 -2.93 0.10
CA LEU A 156 13.75 -2.12 0.86
C LEU A 156 13.35 -0.65 0.83
N LYS A 157 12.89 -0.14 1.96
CA LYS A 157 12.53 1.27 2.15
C LYS A 157 12.94 1.71 3.56
N ALA A 158 13.37 2.95 3.68
CA ALA A 158 13.63 3.60 4.97
C ALA A 158 12.59 4.70 5.22
N TYR A 159 12.14 4.80 6.43
CA TYR A 159 11.13 5.75 6.89
C TYR A 159 11.61 6.44 8.16
N ARG A 160 11.28 7.70 8.32
CA ARG A 160 11.34 8.33 9.63
C ARG A 160 10.29 7.68 10.55
N GLY A 161 10.60 7.45 11.83
CA GLY A 161 9.73 6.72 12.75
C GLY A 161 8.30 7.26 12.84
N ASN A 162 8.12 8.59 12.78
CA ASN A 162 6.80 9.21 12.79
C ASN A 162 5.97 8.92 11.53
N VAL A 163 6.60 8.68 10.38
CA VAL A 163 5.89 8.33 9.13
C VAL A 163 5.15 7.01 9.30
N VAL A 164 5.84 5.96 9.77
CA VAL A 164 5.22 4.63 9.92
C VAL A 164 4.12 4.61 10.97
N LYS A 165 4.20 5.48 11.98
CA LYS A 165 3.15 5.65 13.01
C LYS A 165 1.93 6.43 12.51
N SER A 166 2.08 7.21 11.44
CA SER A 166 1.04 8.04 10.86
C SER A 166 0.30 7.41 9.68
N ILE A 167 0.83 6.32 9.12
CA ILE A 167 0.22 5.64 7.98
C ILE A 167 -0.41 4.31 8.40
N GLU A 168 -1.54 4.01 7.75
CA GLU A 168 -2.25 2.76 7.93
C GLU A 168 -2.06 1.90 6.67
N VAL A 169 -1.52 0.68 6.84
CA VAL A 169 -1.21 -0.24 5.74
C VAL A 169 -2.12 -1.46 5.82
N TYR A 170 -3.03 -1.63 4.86
CA TYR A 170 -3.97 -2.76 4.80
C TYR A 170 -4.15 -3.25 3.35
N GLY A 171 -4.83 -4.38 3.14
CA GLY A 171 -5.04 -4.96 1.81
C GLY A 171 -3.73 -5.14 1.05
N GLU A 172 -3.62 -4.61 -0.14
CA GLU A 172 -2.39 -4.63 -0.96
C GLU A 172 -1.59 -3.32 -0.92
N MET A 173 -1.80 -2.48 0.12
CA MET A 173 -1.21 -1.13 0.21
C MET A 173 0.29 -1.11 0.52
N HIS A 174 0.93 -2.25 0.79
CA HIS A 174 2.38 -2.32 1.04
C HIS A 174 3.24 -1.72 -0.08
N ARG A 175 2.72 -1.68 -1.32
CA ARG A 175 3.41 -1.07 -2.48
C ARG A 175 3.27 0.45 -2.50
N TYR A 176 2.23 0.96 -1.87
CA TYR A 176 1.83 2.36 -1.93
C TYR A 176 2.21 3.14 -0.66
N THR A 177 3.08 2.58 0.18
CA THR A 177 3.55 3.27 1.40
C THR A 177 4.11 4.67 1.12
N PRO A 178 4.80 4.96 -0.01
CA PRO A 178 5.20 6.33 -0.33
C PRO A 178 4.00 7.25 -0.59
N LEU A 179 2.93 6.73 -1.21
CA LEU A 179 1.71 7.50 -1.46
C LEU A 179 0.93 7.75 -0.16
N LEU A 180 0.86 6.75 0.71
CA LEU A 180 0.25 6.90 2.04
C LEU A 180 1.00 7.94 2.88
N ALA A 181 2.34 7.91 2.85
CA ALA A 181 3.17 8.90 3.52
C ALA A 181 2.90 10.32 3.00
N LYS A 182 2.84 10.50 1.68
CA LYS A 182 2.50 11.80 1.06
C LYS A 182 1.13 12.31 1.49
N TRP A 183 0.11 11.46 1.55
CA TRP A 183 -1.23 11.85 2.02
C TRP A 183 -1.29 12.14 3.51
N ALA A 184 -0.41 11.55 4.30
CA ALA A 184 -0.22 11.89 5.71
C ALA A 184 0.55 13.21 5.92
N GLY A 185 1.00 13.88 4.84
CA GLY A 185 1.68 15.18 4.90
C GLY A 185 3.22 15.09 4.86
N PHE A 186 3.79 13.92 4.62
CA PHE A 186 5.24 13.73 4.48
C PHE A 186 5.64 13.88 3.01
N GLU A 187 6.26 15.01 2.66
CA GLU A 187 6.52 15.36 1.25
C GLU A 187 7.93 15.05 0.80
N LYS A 188 8.90 14.93 1.73
CA LYS A 188 10.31 14.69 1.41
C LYS A 188 10.56 13.22 1.10
N ILE A 189 10.07 12.76 -0.06
CA ILE A 189 10.16 11.38 -0.53
C ILE A 189 11.15 11.31 -1.68
N THR A 190 12.11 10.36 -1.58
CA THR A 190 13.13 10.14 -2.61
C THR A 190 13.42 8.66 -2.80
N GLU A 191 14.34 8.34 -3.71
CA GLU A 191 14.80 6.98 -3.94
C GLU A 191 16.33 6.90 -3.95
N LYS A 192 16.84 5.70 -3.66
CA LYS A 192 18.25 5.35 -3.77
C LYS A 192 18.39 4.13 -4.67
N VAL A 193 19.32 4.17 -5.61
CA VAL A 193 19.69 2.95 -6.36
C VAL A 193 20.30 1.96 -5.39
N VAL A 194 19.72 0.75 -5.32
CA VAL A 194 20.14 -0.31 -4.42
C VAL A 194 20.54 -1.56 -5.19
N GLU A 195 21.44 -2.34 -4.60
CA GLU A 195 21.82 -3.64 -5.15
C GLU A 195 20.66 -4.61 -5.07
N HIS A 196 20.43 -5.34 -6.17
CA HIS A 196 19.43 -6.41 -6.23
C HIS A 196 20.11 -7.73 -6.57
N ARG A 197 19.99 -8.70 -5.66
CA ARG A 197 20.56 -10.04 -5.84
C ARG A 197 19.54 -11.02 -6.38
N ALA A 198 20.01 -12.04 -7.06
CA ALA A 198 19.15 -13.14 -7.44
C ALA A 198 18.66 -13.90 -6.20
N ARG A 199 17.41 -14.33 -6.21
CA ARG A 199 16.84 -15.11 -5.10
C ARG A 199 17.64 -16.40 -4.89
N LYS A 200 18.05 -16.66 -3.65
CA LYS A 200 18.86 -17.85 -3.29
C LYS A 200 17.98 -19.03 -2.90
N TYR A 201 16.86 -18.78 -2.17
CA TYR A 201 15.97 -19.79 -1.64
C TYR A 201 14.52 -19.56 -2.07
N GLY A 202 13.70 -20.63 -2.06
CA GLY A 202 12.28 -20.58 -2.32
C GLY A 202 11.84 -20.36 -3.76
N VAL A 203 10.54 -20.42 -4.01
CA VAL A 203 9.92 -20.29 -5.34
C VAL A 203 9.08 -19.01 -5.41
N SER A 204 9.17 -18.28 -6.51
CA SER A 204 8.38 -17.07 -6.74
C SER A 204 6.89 -17.39 -6.90
N LYS A 205 6.05 -16.88 -6.00
CA LYS A 205 4.57 -17.07 -5.97
C LYS A 205 3.82 -16.08 -6.88
N PHE A 206 4.38 -15.68 -8.04
CA PHE A 206 3.78 -14.67 -8.92
C PHE A 206 2.83 -15.28 -9.98
N GLY A 207 1.55 -14.85 -9.98
CA GLY A 207 0.54 -15.20 -10.99
C GLY A 207 -0.02 -13.98 -11.76
N LEU A 208 -0.65 -14.25 -12.94
CA LEU A 208 -1.30 -13.23 -13.81
C LEU A 208 -2.44 -12.46 -13.12
N SER A 209 -3.13 -13.08 -12.17
CA SER A 209 -4.19 -12.46 -11.35
C SER A 209 -3.71 -11.19 -10.63
N ARG A 210 -2.42 -11.12 -10.34
CA ARG A 210 -1.81 -9.99 -9.63
C ARG A 210 -1.74 -8.70 -10.46
N PHE A 211 -1.80 -8.81 -11.79
CA PHE A 211 -1.84 -7.62 -12.67
C PHE A 211 -3.21 -6.95 -12.62
N ILE A 212 -4.29 -7.74 -12.70
CA ILE A 212 -5.66 -7.23 -12.61
C ILE A 212 -5.91 -6.66 -11.21
N ASN A 213 -5.50 -7.39 -10.17
CA ASN A 213 -5.61 -6.93 -8.80
C ASN A 213 -4.81 -5.63 -8.57
N GLY A 214 -3.58 -5.53 -9.10
CA GLY A 214 -2.77 -4.31 -8.98
C GLY A 214 -3.41 -3.08 -9.63
N PHE A 215 -4.14 -3.24 -10.74
CA PHE A 215 -4.88 -2.13 -11.35
C PHE A 215 -6.09 -1.72 -10.51
N LEU A 216 -6.86 -2.69 -10.01
CA LEU A 216 -8.00 -2.44 -9.12
C LEU A 216 -7.54 -1.81 -7.81
N ASP A 217 -6.39 -2.27 -7.27
CA ASP A 217 -5.78 -1.69 -6.08
C ASP A 217 -5.37 -0.23 -6.30
N LEU A 218 -4.79 0.07 -7.46
CA LEU A 218 -4.41 1.44 -7.82
C LEU A 218 -5.63 2.38 -7.92
N MET A 219 -6.72 1.90 -8.53
CA MET A 219 -7.98 2.64 -8.57
C MET A 219 -8.54 2.85 -7.16
N SER A 220 -8.60 1.79 -6.37
CA SER A 220 -9.13 1.83 -5.00
C SER A 220 -8.31 2.77 -4.13
N ILE A 221 -6.98 2.67 -4.17
CA ILE A 221 -6.09 3.49 -3.35
C ILE A 221 -6.16 4.96 -3.76
N THR A 222 -6.23 5.24 -5.08
CA THR A 222 -6.39 6.61 -5.58
C THR A 222 -7.72 7.22 -5.14
N PHE A 223 -8.79 6.42 -5.22
CA PHE A 223 -10.12 6.83 -4.77
C PHE A 223 -10.12 7.09 -3.26
N ILE A 224 -9.62 6.14 -2.47
CA ILE A 224 -9.57 6.25 -1.00
C ILE A 224 -8.70 7.43 -0.56
N GLY A 225 -7.53 7.63 -1.18
CA GLY A 225 -6.64 8.72 -0.82
C GLY A 225 -7.19 10.09 -1.14
N LYS A 226 -7.88 10.22 -2.26
CA LYS A 226 -8.46 11.51 -2.68
C LYS A 226 -9.83 11.77 -2.05
N PHE A 227 -10.65 10.73 -1.95
CA PHE A 227 -12.06 10.84 -1.55
C PHE A 227 -12.43 10.01 -0.31
N GLY A 228 -11.51 9.16 0.20
CA GLY A 228 -11.80 8.24 1.30
C GLY A 228 -12.25 8.91 2.58
N LYS A 229 -11.79 10.14 2.85
CA LYS A 229 -12.26 10.95 3.98
C LYS A 229 -13.52 11.76 3.68
N ARG A 230 -13.89 11.91 2.38
CA ARG A 230 -15.02 12.72 1.92
C ARG A 230 -15.65 12.11 0.66
N PRO A 231 -16.18 10.87 0.70
CA PRO A 231 -16.73 10.20 -0.47
C PRO A 231 -17.94 10.93 -1.06
N MET A 232 -18.67 11.69 -0.23
CA MET A 232 -19.77 12.54 -0.68
C MET A 232 -19.35 13.58 -1.71
N HIS A 233 -18.11 14.09 -1.64
CA HIS A 233 -17.62 15.06 -2.64
C HIS A 233 -17.46 14.45 -4.04
N PHE A 234 -17.19 13.16 -4.15
CA PHE A 234 -17.09 12.47 -5.43
C PHE A 234 -18.48 12.04 -5.93
N PHE A 235 -19.13 11.17 -5.20
CA PHE A 235 -20.41 10.60 -5.59
C PHE A 235 -21.52 11.64 -5.63
N GLY A 236 -21.56 12.54 -4.65
CA GLY A 236 -22.55 13.60 -4.57
C GLY A 236 -22.43 14.61 -5.71
N THR A 237 -21.20 15.01 -6.07
CA THR A 237 -20.98 15.94 -7.19
C THR A 237 -21.43 15.33 -8.52
N ILE A 238 -21.01 14.10 -8.82
CA ILE A 238 -21.41 13.38 -10.04
C ILE A 238 -22.92 13.13 -10.02
N GLY A 239 -23.47 12.66 -8.90
CA GLY A 239 -24.89 12.42 -8.73
C GLY A 239 -25.73 13.67 -8.96
N THR A 240 -25.34 14.80 -8.39
CA THR A 240 -26.01 16.09 -8.60
C THR A 240 -25.96 16.53 -10.07
N LEU A 241 -24.81 16.36 -10.73
CA LEU A 241 -24.69 16.67 -12.16
C LEU A 241 -25.67 15.83 -13.00
N PHE A 242 -25.76 14.53 -12.75
CA PHE A 242 -26.70 13.63 -13.42
C PHE A 242 -28.16 14.02 -13.12
N LEU A 243 -28.49 14.39 -11.88
CA LEU A 243 -29.82 14.86 -11.51
C LEU A 243 -30.20 16.13 -12.28
N VAL A 244 -29.28 17.10 -12.37
CA VAL A 244 -29.52 18.34 -13.10
C VAL A 244 -29.72 18.07 -14.59
N VAL A 245 -28.83 17.25 -15.21
CA VAL A 245 -28.94 16.89 -16.63
C VAL A 245 -30.25 16.18 -16.92
N GLY A 246 -30.61 15.16 -16.11
CA GLY A 246 -31.88 14.44 -16.29
C GLY A 246 -33.12 15.33 -16.12
N PHE A 247 -33.06 16.21 -15.11
CA PHE A 247 -34.15 17.18 -14.89
C PHE A 247 -34.31 18.14 -16.07
N VAL A 248 -33.23 18.70 -16.59
CA VAL A 248 -33.24 19.61 -17.75
C VAL A 248 -33.81 18.92 -18.98
N ILE A 249 -33.40 17.67 -19.27
CA ILE A 249 -33.93 16.88 -20.41
C ILE A 249 -35.42 16.68 -20.26
N LEU A 250 -35.90 16.22 -19.10
CA LEU A 250 -37.31 15.96 -18.90
C LEU A 250 -38.14 17.23 -18.87
N ALA A 251 -37.63 18.31 -18.28
CA ALA A 251 -38.29 19.60 -18.28
C ALA A 251 -38.42 20.16 -19.70
N TRP A 252 -37.38 20.06 -20.53
CA TRP A 252 -37.40 20.44 -21.94
C TRP A 252 -38.45 19.65 -22.72
N LEU A 253 -38.45 18.33 -22.63
CA LEU A 253 -39.44 17.47 -23.32
C LEU A 253 -40.86 17.73 -22.83
N SER A 254 -41.06 18.02 -21.56
CA SER A 254 -42.35 18.37 -20.99
C SER A 254 -42.83 19.74 -21.50
N TYR A 255 -41.93 20.71 -21.59
CA TYR A 255 -42.23 22.01 -22.16
C TYR A 255 -42.67 21.91 -23.63
N GLU A 256 -41.92 21.17 -24.47
CA GLU A 256 -42.30 20.94 -25.87
C GLU A 256 -43.68 20.32 -25.98
N LYS A 257 -44.01 19.30 -25.17
CA LYS A 257 -45.30 18.65 -25.15
C LYS A 257 -46.46 19.59 -24.78
N LEU A 258 -46.26 20.42 -23.77
CA LEU A 258 -47.31 21.29 -23.25
C LEU A 258 -47.57 22.49 -24.17
N ILE A 259 -46.53 23.08 -24.75
CA ILE A 259 -46.64 24.29 -25.57
C ILE A 259 -46.95 23.95 -27.04
N PHE A 260 -46.19 23.02 -27.61
CA PHE A 260 -46.34 22.70 -29.03
C PHE A 260 -47.26 21.53 -29.30
N LYS A 261 -47.86 20.92 -28.24
CA LYS A 261 -48.78 19.77 -28.31
C LYS A 261 -48.22 18.59 -29.12
N GLU A 262 -46.91 18.42 -29.13
CA GLU A 262 -46.29 17.27 -29.77
C GLU A 262 -46.60 15.98 -29.00
N TYR A 263 -47.09 14.98 -29.73
CA TYR A 263 -47.40 13.66 -29.19
C TYR A 263 -46.13 12.78 -29.20
N GLY A 264 -46.12 11.74 -28.31
CA GLY A 264 -45.12 10.69 -28.37
C GLY A 264 -43.80 11.02 -27.63
N ILE A 265 -43.84 11.65 -26.44
CA ILE A 265 -42.65 11.82 -25.58
C ILE A 265 -41.97 10.48 -25.31
N THR A 266 -42.77 9.44 -25.06
CA THR A 266 -42.32 8.07 -24.78
C THR A 266 -41.65 7.40 -25.99
N ASP A 267 -41.91 7.90 -27.21
CA ASP A 267 -41.29 7.36 -28.44
C ASP A 267 -39.88 7.97 -28.69
N ARG A 268 -39.48 8.95 -27.87
CA ARG A 268 -38.18 9.61 -27.98
C ARG A 268 -37.14 8.93 -27.07
N PRO A 269 -36.03 8.40 -27.62
CA PRO A 269 -34.97 7.81 -26.81
C PRO A 269 -34.45 8.74 -25.72
N LEU A 270 -34.46 10.05 -25.93
CA LEU A 270 -34.02 11.08 -24.99
C LEU A 270 -34.85 11.10 -23.68
N PHE A 271 -36.14 10.73 -23.75
CA PHE A 271 -37.00 10.60 -22.57
C PHE A 271 -36.49 9.50 -21.61
N TYR A 272 -36.19 8.34 -22.15
CA TYR A 272 -35.63 7.24 -21.35
C TYR A 272 -34.25 7.56 -20.83
N PHE A 273 -33.41 8.26 -21.62
CA PHE A 273 -32.12 8.73 -21.18
C PHE A 273 -32.26 9.72 -20.03
N GLY A 274 -33.19 10.66 -20.07
CA GLY A 274 -33.49 11.58 -18.99
C GLY A 274 -33.87 10.88 -17.68
N ILE A 275 -34.80 9.89 -17.77
CA ILE A 275 -35.18 9.07 -16.59
C ILE A 275 -34.00 8.28 -16.05
N LEU A 276 -33.24 7.60 -16.93
CA LEU A 276 -32.08 6.84 -16.53
C LEU A 276 -31.07 7.73 -15.79
N THR A 277 -30.83 8.93 -16.33
CA THR A 277 -29.89 9.90 -15.72
C THR A 277 -30.34 10.34 -14.35
N LEU A 278 -31.62 10.59 -14.13
CA LEU A 278 -32.18 10.89 -12.81
C LEU A 278 -32.01 9.72 -11.82
N ILE A 279 -32.32 8.51 -12.24
CA ILE A 279 -32.18 7.32 -11.38
C ILE A 279 -30.73 7.11 -10.99
N VAL A 280 -29.82 7.13 -11.95
CA VAL A 280 -28.37 6.97 -11.70
C VAL A 280 -27.86 8.12 -10.83
N GLY A 281 -28.28 9.35 -11.07
CA GLY A 281 -27.92 10.51 -10.26
C GLY A 281 -28.35 10.36 -8.80
N MET A 282 -29.56 9.92 -8.56
CA MET A 282 -30.06 9.66 -7.21
C MET A 282 -29.32 8.52 -6.52
N GLN A 283 -29.03 7.43 -7.25
CA GLN A 283 -28.26 6.31 -6.71
C GLN A 283 -26.85 6.73 -6.30
N LEU A 284 -26.15 7.48 -7.15
CA LEU A 284 -24.82 8.01 -6.84
C LEU A 284 -24.84 8.93 -5.63
N PHE A 285 -25.81 9.82 -5.54
CA PHE A 285 -25.95 10.74 -4.41
C PHE A 285 -26.15 10.00 -3.08
N VAL A 286 -27.09 9.04 -3.05
CA VAL A 286 -27.34 8.21 -1.87
C VAL A 286 -26.12 7.35 -1.52
N THR A 287 -25.45 6.79 -2.52
CA THR A 287 -24.20 6.04 -2.32
C THR A 287 -23.12 6.90 -1.65
N GLY A 288 -22.98 8.14 -2.08
CA GLY A 288 -22.04 9.09 -1.47
C GLY A 288 -22.33 9.34 0.00
N PHE A 289 -23.60 9.52 0.33
CA PHE A 289 -24.03 9.74 1.72
C PHE A 289 -23.79 8.49 2.59
N LEU A 290 -24.15 7.31 2.11
CA LEU A 290 -23.89 6.05 2.82
C LEU A 290 -22.39 5.80 3.01
N ALA A 291 -21.59 6.04 1.98
CA ALA A 291 -20.14 5.91 2.08
C ALA A 291 -19.54 6.86 3.13
N GLU A 292 -20.03 8.09 3.22
CA GLU A 292 -19.62 9.07 4.26
C GLU A 292 -19.94 8.57 5.67
N LEU A 293 -21.14 8.00 5.88
CA LEU A 293 -21.53 7.41 7.17
C LEU A 293 -20.65 6.21 7.55
N LEU A 294 -20.35 5.33 6.58
CA LEU A 294 -19.49 4.17 6.81
C LEU A 294 -18.07 4.58 7.19
N VAL A 295 -17.52 5.59 6.53
CA VAL A 295 -16.18 6.09 6.84
C VAL A 295 -16.12 6.65 8.26
N ARG A 296 -17.13 7.37 8.68
CA ARG A 296 -17.20 7.92 10.05
C ARG A 296 -17.28 6.86 11.14
N ASN A 297 -17.90 5.73 10.85
CA ASN A 297 -18.13 4.65 11.83
C ASN A 297 -17.07 3.55 11.84
N SER A 298 -16.06 3.58 10.96
CA SER A 298 -15.08 2.49 10.88
C SER A 298 -13.93 2.67 11.89
N MET A 299 -14.07 2.11 13.08
CA MET A 299 -13.03 2.11 14.12
C MET A 299 -12.08 0.90 14.09
N THR A 300 -12.27 -0.10 13.22
CA THR A 300 -11.62 -1.42 13.37
C THR A 300 -10.95 -1.98 12.12
N ARG A 301 -10.35 -1.14 11.28
CA ARG A 301 -9.72 -1.61 10.01
C ARG A 301 -8.56 -2.57 10.19
N ASN A 302 -7.78 -2.45 11.25
CA ASN A 302 -6.52 -3.16 11.43
C ASN A 302 -6.53 -4.10 12.64
N ASN A 303 -7.63 -4.79 12.89
CA ASN A 303 -7.71 -5.79 13.95
C ASN A 303 -7.14 -7.13 13.44
N TYR A 304 -5.86 -7.40 13.74
CA TYR A 304 -5.19 -8.66 13.42
C TYR A 304 -5.07 -9.51 14.69
N ILE A 305 -5.37 -10.81 14.56
CA ILE A 305 -5.18 -11.75 15.65
C ILE A 305 -3.71 -12.15 15.66
N VAL A 306 -2.97 -11.64 16.61
CA VAL A 306 -1.61 -12.09 16.93
C VAL A 306 -1.75 -13.40 17.72
N GLU A 307 -1.04 -14.45 17.30
CA GLU A 307 -1.01 -15.73 18.01
C GLU A 307 0.03 -15.69 19.10
N GLU A 308 1.18 -15.08 18.84
CA GLU A 308 2.32 -15.03 19.72
C GLU A 308 3.21 -13.82 19.41
N GLU A 309 3.79 -13.22 20.45
CA GLU A 309 4.76 -12.12 20.37
C GLU A 309 5.93 -12.42 21.29
N ILE A 310 7.19 -12.34 20.78
CA ILE A 310 8.43 -12.67 21.49
C ILE A 310 9.50 -11.59 21.36
#